data_018e50acea9586a761d4f5006e7ff04f
#
_entry.id   018e50acea9586a761d4f5006e7ff04f
#
_cell.length_a   1.000
_cell.length_b   1.000
_cell.length_c   1.000
_cell.angle_alpha   90.00
_cell.angle_beta   90.00
_cell.angle_gamma   90.00
#
_symmetry.space_group_name_H-M   'P 1'
#
loop_
_entity.id
_entity.type
_entity.pdbx_description
1 polymer ?
#
loop_
_entity_poly.entity_id
_entity_poly.type
_entity_poly.pdbx_seq_one_letter_code
_entity_poly.pdbx_strand_id
1 'polypeptide(L)'
;MAKTQETGSRAYLFSIVLVAIIGGLLFGYDTAVVSGAEQALDQFFRSAADFTYTPWMHGFTASSALVGCVIGGALSGLLASRLGRKRSLVAAAVLFFVSAVGSWRPESGILPYGEASLPLLASFNIYRILGGIGVGLASAVCPMYIAEISPAKIRGTLVSCNQFAIIFGMLVVYFVNYLIRNNLGDTGEAIQAA
;
A
#
# COMPACT_ATOMS: atom_id res chain seq x y z
N MET A 1 -34.67 -34.34 5.35
CA MET A 1 -33.71 -33.40 4.74
C MET A 1 -32.46 -33.38 5.61
N ALA A 2 -31.44 -34.08 5.22
CA ALA A 2 -30.17 -34.18 5.95
C ALA A 2 -29.44 -32.86 5.85
N LYS A 3 -29.15 -32.23 7.00
CA LYS A 3 -28.18 -31.13 7.10
C LYS A 3 -26.80 -31.70 6.81
N THR A 4 -26.31 -31.58 5.58
CA THR A 4 -24.91 -31.70 5.29
C THR A 4 -24.19 -30.58 6.09
N GLN A 5 -23.63 -30.94 7.23
CA GLN A 5 -22.68 -30.09 7.94
C GLN A 5 -21.45 -30.01 7.05
N GLU A 6 -21.32 -28.89 6.34
CA GLU A 6 -20.05 -28.52 5.74
C GLU A 6 -19.06 -28.23 6.89
N THR A 7 -18.32 -29.26 7.25
CA THR A 7 -17.18 -29.17 8.18
C THR A 7 -15.97 -28.55 7.45
N GLY A 8 -16.13 -27.34 6.95
CA GLY A 8 -14.99 -26.51 6.59
C GLY A 8 -14.17 -26.29 7.87
N SER A 9 -12.90 -26.70 7.86
CA SER A 9 -12.03 -26.56 9.04
C SER A 9 -12.06 -25.09 9.50
N ARG A 10 -12.49 -24.84 10.72
CA ARG A 10 -12.48 -23.50 11.34
C ARG A 10 -11.08 -22.88 11.32
N ALA A 11 -10.05 -23.72 11.42
CA ALA A 11 -8.65 -23.31 11.32
C ALA A 11 -8.31 -22.77 9.91
N TYR A 12 -8.83 -23.41 8.85
CA TYR A 12 -8.62 -22.94 7.48
C TYR A 12 -9.28 -21.58 7.23
N LEU A 13 -10.53 -21.42 7.65
CA LEU A 13 -11.23 -20.14 7.57
C LEU A 13 -10.48 -19.05 8.34
N PHE A 14 -10.05 -19.35 9.56
CA PHE A 14 -9.27 -18.41 10.38
C PHE A 14 -7.96 -17.99 9.70
N SER A 15 -7.21 -18.94 9.13
CA SER A 15 -5.96 -18.66 8.42
C SER A 15 -6.17 -17.73 7.22
N ILE A 16 -7.20 -17.94 6.41
CA ILE A 16 -7.48 -17.11 5.23
C ILE A 16 -7.91 -15.70 5.66
N VAL A 17 -8.76 -15.61 6.67
CA VAL A 17 -9.21 -14.32 7.20
C VAL A 17 -8.02 -13.55 7.80
N LEU A 18 -7.13 -14.23 8.53
CA LEU A 18 -5.92 -13.63 9.07
C LEU A 18 -5.02 -13.05 7.97
N VAL A 19 -4.79 -13.80 6.89
CA VAL A 19 -4.01 -13.32 5.73
C VAL A 19 -4.66 -12.09 5.09
N ALA A 20 -5.99 -12.09 4.94
CA ALA A 20 -6.70 -10.94 4.39
C ALA A 20 -6.66 -9.71 5.31
N ILE A 21 -6.72 -9.92 6.64
CA ILE A 21 -6.57 -8.85 7.64
C ILE A 21 -5.16 -8.25 7.58
N ILE A 22 -4.11 -9.07 7.47
CA ILE A 22 -2.73 -8.60 7.29
C ILE A 22 -2.61 -7.77 6.00
N GLY A 23 -3.25 -8.20 4.91
CA GLY A 23 -3.32 -7.41 3.67
C GLY A 23 -3.98 -6.05 3.87
N GLY A 24 -5.08 -5.98 4.63
CA GLY A 24 -5.73 -4.73 5.02
C GLY A 24 -4.83 -3.82 5.86
N LEU A 25 -4.11 -4.38 6.82
CA LEU A 25 -3.15 -3.65 7.65
C LEU A 25 -2.03 -3.03 6.82
N LEU A 26 -1.45 -3.80 5.88
CA LEU A 26 -0.42 -3.31 4.97
C LEU A 26 -0.96 -2.19 4.06
N PHE A 27 -2.20 -2.29 3.60
CA PHE A 27 -2.87 -1.23 2.85
C PHE A 27 -2.98 0.06 3.66
N GLY A 28 -3.44 -0.03 4.92
CA GLY A 28 -3.51 1.11 5.82
C GLY A 28 -2.14 1.72 6.10
N TYR A 29 -1.12 0.87 6.28
CA TYR A 29 0.26 1.28 6.46
C TYR A 29 0.76 2.10 5.26
N ASP A 30 0.66 1.58 4.04
CA ASP A 30 1.15 2.26 2.83
C ASP A 30 0.46 3.60 2.59
N THR A 31 -0.84 3.69 2.87
CA THR A 31 -1.61 4.93 2.71
C THR A 31 -1.13 6.03 3.66
N ALA A 32 -0.77 5.68 4.89
CA ALA A 32 -0.40 6.65 5.92
C ALA A 32 1.11 6.96 5.95
N VAL A 33 1.98 6.06 5.48
CA VAL A 33 3.44 6.23 5.55
C VAL A 33 3.92 7.46 4.79
N VAL A 34 3.29 7.77 3.66
CA VAL A 34 3.64 8.94 2.83
C VAL A 34 3.44 10.24 3.56
N SER A 35 2.41 10.33 4.42
CA SER A 35 2.17 11.55 5.20
C SER A 35 3.31 11.89 6.16
N GLY A 36 4.05 10.89 6.64
CA GLY A 36 5.25 11.09 7.47
C GLY A 36 6.48 11.49 6.66
N ALA A 37 6.58 11.01 5.41
CA ALA A 37 7.72 11.29 4.53
C ALA A 37 7.54 12.54 3.67
N GLU A 38 6.34 13.15 3.64
CA GLU A 38 5.99 14.25 2.73
C GLU A 38 6.92 15.46 2.87
N GLN A 39 7.21 15.87 4.09
CA GLN A 39 8.11 17.00 4.36
C GLN A 39 9.55 16.72 3.93
N ALA A 40 10.03 15.49 4.16
CA ALA A 40 11.36 15.08 3.78
C ALA A 40 11.52 15.03 2.25
N LEU A 41 10.52 14.51 1.55
CA LEU A 41 10.47 14.49 0.09
C LEU A 41 10.48 15.91 -0.49
N ASP A 42 9.70 16.83 0.08
CA ASP A 42 9.65 18.22 -0.37
C ASP A 42 11.02 18.88 -0.20
N GLN A 43 11.66 18.72 0.96
CA GLN A 43 12.98 19.28 1.22
C GLN A 43 14.05 18.68 0.29
N PHE A 44 14.05 17.37 0.11
CA PHE A 44 15.00 16.66 -0.74
C PHE A 44 14.90 17.11 -2.20
N PHE A 45 13.71 17.17 -2.78
CA PHE A 45 13.55 17.58 -4.17
C PHE A 45 13.67 19.08 -4.39
N ARG A 46 13.44 19.94 -3.37
CA ARG A 46 13.73 21.38 -3.44
C ARG A 46 15.22 21.68 -3.41
N SER A 47 16.05 20.80 -2.87
CA SER A 47 17.51 20.94 -2.90
C SER A 47 18.15 20.59 -4.24
N ALA A 48 17.36 20.12 -5.21
CA ALA A 48 17.85 19.76 -6.55
C ALA A 48 18.45 20.98 -7.27
N ALA A 49 19.64 20.79 -7.83
CA ALA A 49 20.31 21.84 -8.62
C ALA A 49 19.82 21.88 -10.08
N ASP A 50 19.35 20.73 -10.61
CA ASP A 50 19.08 20.57 -12.04
C ASP A 50 17.66 20.95 -12.48
N PHE A 51 16.70 21.08 -11.54
CA PHE A 51 15.32 21.44 -11.88
C PHE A 51 14.62 22.15 -10.73
N THR A 52 13.58 22.93 -11.07
CA THR A 52 12.75 23.61 -10.08
C THR A 52 11.61 22.71 -9.65
N TYR A 53 11.65 22.22 -8.41
CA TYR A 53 10.55 21.44 -7.83
C TYR A 53 9.36 22.34 -7.50
N THR A 54 8.28 22.20 -8.27
CA THR A 54 7.09 23.05 -8.13
C THR A 54 6.07 22.42 -7.18
N PRO A 55 5.18 23.24 -6.56
CA PRO A 55 4.08 22.68 -5.74
C PRO A 55 3.17 21.71 -6.50
N TRP A 56 3.03 21.87 -7.81
CA TRP A 56 2.31 20.92 -8.66
C TRP A 56 2.99 19.55 -8.71
N MET A 57 4.31 19.51 -8.88
CA MET A 57 5.08 18.26 -8.86
C MET A 57 4.97 17.55 -7.51
N HIS A 58 5.03 18.33 -6.42
CA HIS A 58 4.83 17.81 -5.07
C HIS A 58 3.45 17.18 -4.90
N GLY A 59 2.38 17.87 -5.28
CA GLY A 59 1.02 17.36 -5.24
C GLY A 59 0.81 16.10 -6.10
N PHE A 60 1.43 16.06 -7.28
CA PHE A 60 1.40 14.87 -8.13
C PHE A 60 2.13 13.68 -7.46
N THR A 61 3.30 13.92 -6.87
CA THR A 61 4.06 12.87 -6.17
C THR A 61 3.27 12.31 -4.98
N ALA A 62 2.66 13.18 -4.18
CA ALA A 62 1.82 12.76 -3.05
C ALA A 62 0.60 11.94 -3.52
N SER A 63 -0.01 12.31 -4.65
CA SER A 63 -1.22 11.66 -5.19
C SER A 63 -0.95 10.53 -6.18
N SER A 64 0.30 10.28 -6.57
CA SER A 64 0.67 9.29 -7.59
C SER A 64 0.14 7.88 -7.30
N ALA A 65 0.18 7.44 -6.05
CA ALA A 65 -0.39 6.17 -5.62
C ALA A 65 -1.92 6.11 -5.78
N LEU A 66 -2.63 7.24 -5.61
CA LEU A 66 -4.09 7.30 -5.81
C LEU A 66 -4.44 7.09 -7.28
N VAL A 67 -3.65 7.63 -8.21
CA VAL A 67 -3.82 7.38 -9.65
C VAL A 67 -3.72 5.88 -9.93
N GLY A 68 -2.69 5.22 -9.39
CA GLY A 68 -2.56 3.76 -9.46
C GLY A 68 -3.75 3.03 -8.85
N CYS A 69 -4.24 3.49 -7.70
CA CYS A 69 -5.37 2.88 -7.00
C CYS A 69 -6.67 2.91 -7.84
N VAL A 70 -6.94 4.01 -8.54
CA VAL A 70 -8.07 4.12 -9.46
C VAL A 70 -7.95 3.10 -10.59
N ILE A 71 -6.77 2.97 -11.19
CA ILE A 71 -6.51 2.00 -12.26
C ILE A 71 -6.69 0.56 -11.74
N GLY A 72 -6.07 0.23 -10.60
CA GLY A 72 -6.16 -1.08 -9.96
C GLY A 72 -7.59 -1.45 -9.58
N GLY A 73 -8.35 -0.50 -9.01
CA GLY A 73 -9.76 -0.67 -8.68
C GLY A 73 -10.63 -0.95 -9.91
N ALA A 74 -10.43 -0.19 -11.00
CA ALA A 74 -11.15 -0.40 -12.25
C ALA A 74 -10.85 -1.77 -12.89
N LEU A 75 -9.60 -2.24 -12.79
CA LEU A 75 -9.18 -3.53 -13.34
C LEU A 75 -9.53 -4.72 -12.43
N SER A 76 -9.87 -4.48 -11.16
CA SER A 76 -10.08 -5.52 -10.15
C SER A 76 -11.16 -6.52 -10.53
N GLY A 77 -12.30 -6.05 -11.06
CA GLY A 77 -13.40 -6.90 -11.50
C GLY A 77 -13.00 -7.83 -12.66
N LEU A 78 -12.25 -7.30 -13.63
CA LEU A 78 -11.76 -8.06 -14.78
C LEU A 78 -10.72 -9.11 -14.37
N LEU A 79 -9.77 -8.74 -13.52
CA LEU A 79 -8.75 -9.68 -13.02
C LEU A 79 -9.39 -10.75 -12.13
N ALA A 80 -10.27 -10.36 -11.21
CA ALA A 80 -10.95 -11.29 -10.33
C ALA A 80 -11.83 -12.31 -11.08
N SER A 81 -12.45 -11.91 -12.21
CA SER A 81 -13.25 -12.81 -13.03
C SER A 81 -12.41 -13.75 -13.89
N ARG A 82 -11.28 -13.26 -14.45
CA ARG A 82 -10.43 -14.07 -15.35
C ARG A 82 -9.39 -14.92 -14.64
N LEU A 83 -8.70 -14.38 -13.65
CA LEU A 83 -7.62 -15.07 -12.91
C LEU A 83 -8.12 -15.76 -11.63
N GLY A 84 -9.29 -15.37 -11.16
CA GLY A 84 -9.81 -15.78 -9.85
C GLY A 84 -9.24 -14.94 -8.70
N ARG A 85 -9.95 -14.93 -7.57
CA ARG A 85 -9.66 -14.05 -6.41
C ARG A 85 -8.27 -14.26 -5.83
N LYS A 86 -7.87 -15.54 -5.63
CA LYS A 86 -6.55 -15.88 -5.06
C LYS A 86 -5.39 -15.37 -5.92
N ARG A 87 -5.45 -15.61 -7.23
CA ARG A 87 -4.37 -15.17 -8.14
C ARG A 87 -4.31 -13.65 -8.26
N SER A 88 -5.47 -12.98 -8.24
CA SER A 88 -5.52 -11.51 -8.23
C SER A 88 -4.89 -10.92 -6.98
N LEU A 89 -5.09 -11.52 -5.80
CA LEU A 89 -4.43 -11.10 -4.57
C LEU A 89 -2.91 -11.37 -4.59
N VAL A 90 -2.48 -12.47 -5.18
CA VAL A 90 -1.04 -12.73 -5.37
C VAL A 90 -0.43 -11.69 -6.33
N ALA A 91 -1.12 -11.34 -7.42
CA ALA A 91 -0.67 -10.29 -8.32
C ALA A 91 -0.56 -8.92 -7.61
N ALA A 92 -1.55 -8.58 -6.78
CA ALA A 92 -1.49 -7.38 -5.95
C ALA A 92 -0.28 -7.38 -4.99
N ALA A 93 0.00 -8.51 -4.33
CA ALA A 93 1.15 -8.66 -3.44
C ALA A 93 2.49 -8.50 -4.18
N VAL A 94 2.60 -9.04 -5.40
CA VAL A 94 3.79 -8.86 -6.25
C VAL A 94 3.97 -7.39 -6.62
N LEU A 95 2.90 -6.68 -7.00
CA LEU A 95 2.95 -5.26 -7.31
C LEU A 95 3.39 -4.43 -6.09
N PHE A 96 2.89 -4.75 -4.91
CA PHE A 96 3.33 -4.14 -3.65
C PHE A 96 4.81 -4.37 -3.40
N PHE A 97 5.27 -5.60 -3.55
CA PHE A 97 6.68 -5.94 -3.34
C PHE A 97 7.60 -5.18 -4.30
N VAL A 98 7.26 -5.15 -5.60
CA VAL A 98 8.02 -4.41 -6.61
C VAL A 98 8.03 -2.90 -6.30
N SER A 99 6.87 -2.35 -5.90
CA SER A 99 6.77 -0.95 -5.49
C SER A 99 7.64 -0.64 -4.27
N ALA A 100 7.60 -1.49 -3.24
CA ALA A 100 8.39 -1.29 -2.02
C ALA A 100 9.90 -1.32 -2.31
N VAL A 101 10.36 -2.32 -3.07
CA VAL A 101 11.77 -2.42 -3.46
C VAL A 101 12.20 -1.25 -4.35
N GLY A 102 11.35 -0.87 -5.32
CA GLY A 102 11.65 0.23 -6.24
C GLY A 102 11.60 1.60 -5.55
N SER A 103 10.74 1.79 -4.56
CA SER A 103 10.69 3.04 -3.77
C SER A 103 11.84 3.15 -2.79
N TRP A 104 12.37 2.03 -2.29
CA TRP A 104 13.55 2.01 -1.43
C TRP A 104 14.82 2.41 -2.19
N ARG A 105 14.94 2.01 -3.47
CA ARG A 105 16.07 2.41 -4.35
C ARG A 105 15.55 2.81 -5.72
N PRO A 106 14.98 4.02 -5.85
CA PRO A 106 14.42 4.48 -7.12
C PRO A 106 15.48 4.74 -8.20
N GLU A 107 16.73 4.77 -7.81
CA GLU A 107 17.91 4.96 -8.69
C GLU A 107 18.14 3.77 -9.63
N SER A 108 17.66 2.57 -9.28
CA SER A 108 17.71 1.34 -10.10
C SER A 108 19.06 1.02 -10.76
N GLY A 109 20.18 1.50 -10.19
CA GLY A 109 21.54 1.31 -10.71
C GLY A 109 21.88 2.10 -11.98
N ILE A 110 21.00 2.94 -12.48
CA ILE A 110 21.18 3.74 -13.71
C ILE A 110 21.38 5.22 -13.39
N LEU A 111 20.84 5.69 -12.25
CA LEU A 111 20.89 7.09 -11.83
C LEU A 111 21.95 7.29 -10.73
N PRO A 112 22.55 8.50 -10.61
CA PRO A 112 23.49 8.84 -9.53
C PRO A 112 22.83 8.67 -8.16
N TYR A 113 23.58 8.11 -7.21
CA TYR A 113 23.07 7.90 -5.86
C TYR A 113 22.97 9.21 -5.08
N GLY A 114 21.81 9.48 -4.49
CA GLY A 114 21.62 10.61 -3.58
C GLY A 114 21.45 11.97 -4.24
N GLU A 115 21.44 12.07 -5.56
CA GLU A 115 21.21 13.32 -6.28
C GLU A 115 19.72 13.52 -6.62
N ALA A 116 19.13 14.61 -6.15
CA ALA A 116 17.75 14.96 -6.49
C ALA A 116 17.70 15.37 -7.97
N SER A 117 17.08 14.52 -8.80
CA SER A 117 16.97 14.74 -10.25
C SER A 117 15.56 14.46 -10.76
N LEU A 118 15.20 15.04 -11.91
CA LEU A 118 13.91 14.79 -12.54
C LEU A 118 13.69 13.30 -12.89
N PRO A 119 14.68 12.55 -13.43
CA PRO A 119 14.52 11.12 -13.64
C PRO A 119 14.27 10.32 -12.37
N LEU A 120 14.91 10.71 -11.26
CA LEU A 120 14.69 10.08 -9.96
C LEU A 120 13.25 10.27 -9.48
N LEU A 121 12.72 11.50 -9.59
CA LEU A 121 11.34 11.81 -9.26
C LEU A 121 10.36 11.00 -10.13
N ALA A 122 10.63 10.89 -11.43
CA ALA A 122 9.80 10.10 -12.34
C ALA A 122 9.82 8.62 -11.98
N SER A 123 10.99 8.05 -11.70
CA SER A 123 11.15 6.66 -11.27
C SER A 123 10.39 6.38 -9.98
N PHE A 124 10.54 7.23 -8.96
CA PHE A 124 9.80 7.14 -7.71
C PHE A 124 8.28 7.14 -7.94
N ASN A 125 7.77 8.08 -8.74
CA ASN A 125 6.35 8.17 -9.06
C ASN A 125 5.83 6.92 -9.79
N ILE A 126 6.61 6.33 -10.70
CA ILE A 126 6.25 5.09 -11.39
C ILE A 126 6.08 3.95 -10.38
N TYR A 127 7.02 3.77 -9.44
CA TYR A 127 6.89 2.76 -8.40
C TYR A 127 5.71 3.00 -7.47
N ARG A 128 5.42 4.27 -7.15
CA ARG A 128 4.22 4.65 -6.37
C ARG A 128 2.93 4.30 -7.12
N ILE A 129 2.85 4.55 -8.42
CA ILE A 129 1.70 4.16 -9.26
C ILE A 129 1.54 2.65 -9.29
N LEU A 130 2.63 1.88 -9.46
CA LEU A 130 2.60 0.41 -9.43
C LEU A 130 2.08 -0.12 -8.07
N GLY A 131 2.56 0.45 -6.97
CA GLY A 131 2.03 0.14 -5.64
C GLY A 131 0.55 0.45 -5.51
N GLY A 132 0.14 1.63 -5.99
CA GLY A 132 -1.25 2.04 -6.04
C GLY A 132 -2.15 1.06 -6.80
N ILE A 133 -1.69 0.53 -7.95
CA ILE A 133 -2.45 -0.50 -8.69
C ILE A 133 -2.65 -1.74 -7.82
N GLY A 134 -1.61 -2.19 -7.09
CA GLY A 134 -1.71 -3.28 -6.13
C GLY A 134 -2.73 -2.99 -5.02
N VAL A 135 -2.69 -1.77 -4.46
CA VAL A 135 -3.64 -1.27 -3.46
C VAL A 135 -5.08 -1.33 -3.98
N GLY A 136 -5.33 -0.73 -5.14
CA GLY A 136 -6.67 -0.69 -5.74
C GLY A 136 -7.22 -2.09 -6.03
N LEU A 137 -6.38 -2.99 -6.52
CA LEU A 137 -6.73 -4.38 -6.75
C LEU A 137 -7.06 -5.12 -5.45
N ALA A 138 -6.20 -5.00 -4.44
CA ALA A 138 -6.40 -5.66 -3.15
C ALA A 138 -7.63 -5.12 -2.40
N SER A 139 -7.87 -3.80 -2.42
CA SER A 139 -8.99 -3.16 -1.71
C SER A 139 -10.35 -3.66 -2.19
N ALA A 140 -10.48 -3.98 -3.47
CA ALA A 140 -11.71 -4.53 -4.03
C ALA A 140 -11.80 -6.05 -3.85
N VAL A 141 -10.71 -6.79 -4.06
CA VAL A 141 -10.72 -8.26 -4.08
C VAL A 141 -10.70 -8.86 -2.67
N CYS A 142 -10.02 -8.24 -1.68
CA CYS A 142 -9.98 -8.76 -0.31
C CYS A 142 -11.36 -8.90 0.34
N PRO A 143 -12.19 -7.84 0.44
CA PRO A 143 -13.50 -7.97 1.06
C PRO A 143 -14.41 -8.91 0.27
N MET A 144 -14.31 -8.94 -1.06
CA MET A 144 -15.04 -9.88 -1.91
C MET A 144 -14.66 -11.32 -1.57
N TYR A 145 -13.37 -11.62 -1.48
CA TYR A 145 -12.89 -12.96 -1.15
C TYR A 145 -13.30 -13.40 0.25
N ILE A 146 -13.18 -12.51 1.25
CA ILE A 146 -13.66 -12.77 2.61
C ILE A 146 -15.17 -13.09 2.61
N ALA A 147 -15.97 -12.29 1.87
CA ALA A 147 -17.40 -12.49 1.79
C ALA A 147 -17.81 -13.81 1.15
N GLU A 148 -17.05 -14.29 0.14
CA GLU A 148 -17.33 -15.54 -0.55
C GLU A 148 -17.03 -16.79 0.30
N ILE A 149 -15.94 -16.77 1.09
CA ILE A 149 -15.52 -17.92 1.91
C ILE A 149 -16.18 -17.96 3.29
N SER A 150 -16.78 -16.84 3.72
CA SER A 150 -17.31 -16.71 5.07
C SER A 150 -18.71 -17.28 5.22
N PRO A 151 -19.00 -17.99 6.32
CA PRO A 151 -20.36 -18.40 6.68
C PRO A 151 -21.30 -17.19 6.77
N ALA A 152 -22.53 -17.34 6.30
CA ALA A 152 -23.51 -16.26 6.22
C ALA A 152 -23.72 -15.51 7.55
N LYS A 153 -23.67 -16.23 8.69
CA LYS A 153 -23.87 -15.68 10.04
C LYS A 153 -22.81 -14.67 10.47
N ILE A 154 -21.56 -14.81 10.01
CA ILE A 154 -20.40 -14.01 10.46
C ILE A 154 -19.74 -13.22 9.32
N ARG A 155 -20.27 -13.31 8.10
CA ARG A 155 -19.71 -12.66 6.91
C ARG A 155 -19.51 -11.16 7.11
N GLY A 156 -20.52 -10.46 7.60
CA GLY A 156 -20.42 -9.02 7.84
C GLY A 156 -19.32 -8.67 8.85
N THR A 157 -19.22 -9.44 9.94
CA THR A 157 -18.17 -9.24 10.95
C THR A 157 -16.79 -9.42 10.36
N LEU A 158 -16.56 -10.45 9.55
CA LEU A 158 -15.25 -10.73 8.95
C LEU A 158 -14.85 -9.67 7.91
N VAL A 159 -15.79 -9.16 7.12
CA VAL A 159 -15.54 -8.03 6.21
C VAL A 159 -15.24 -6.76 7.01
N SER A 160 -15.94 -6.51 8.10
CA SER A 160 -15.67 -5.36 8.98
C SER A 160 -14.29 -5.47 9.65
N CYS A 161 -13.82 -6.68 9.99
CA CYS A 161 -12.47 -6.89 10.50
C CYS A 161 -11.38 -6.46 9.51
N ASN A 162 -11.59 -6.67 8.21
CA ASN A 162 -10.66 -6.18 7.19
C ASN A 162 -10.60 -4.65 7.18
N GLN A 163 -11.75 -3.97 7.26
CA GLN A 163 -11.80 -2.51 7.33
C GLN A 163 -11.16 -1.97 8.63
N PHE A 164 -11.40 -2.65 9.74
CA PHE A 164 -10.74 -2.33 11.01
C PHE A 164 -9.22 -2.44 10.89
N ALA A 165 -8.72 -3.48 10.23
CA ALA A 165 -7.27 -3.67 10.04
C ALA A 165 -6.63 -2.55 9.22
N ILE A 166 -7.32 -2.02 8.19
CA ILE A 166 -6.86 -0.87 7.41
C ILE A 166 -6.69 0.35 8.32
N ILE A 167 -7.71 0.69 9.09
CA ILE A 167 -7.69 1.84 10.00
C ILE A 167 -6.62 1.65 11.08
N PHE A 168 -6.50 0.44 11.62
CA PHE A 168 -5.48 0.11 12.61
C PHE A 168 -4.07 0.22 12.03
N GLY A 169 -3.85 -0.19 10.78
CA GLY A 169 -2.59 0.00 10.07
C GLY A 169 -2.20 1.48 9.95
N MET A 170 -3.15 2.35 9.60
CA MET A 170 -2.93 3.81 9.58
C MET A 170 -2.52 4.34 10.96
N LEU A 171 -3.23 3.90 12.02
CA LEU A 171 -2.94 4.32 13.40
C LEU A 171 -1.53 3.90 13.83
N VAL A 172 -1.11 2.67 13.50
CA VAL A 172 0.24 2.17 13.80
C VAL A 172 1.30 3.07 13.14
N VAL A 173 1.12 3.45 11.88
CA VAL A 173 2.06 4.33 11.17
C VAL A 173 2.12 5.71 11.79
N TYR A 174 0.99 6.31 12.10
CA TYR A 174 0.99 7.62 12.78
C TYR A 174 1.72 7.56 14.12
N PHE A 175 1.53 6.47 14.86
CA PHE A 175 2.24 6.27 16.13
C PHE A 175 3.75 6.09 15.91
N VAL A 176 4.15 5.30 14.93
CA VAL A 176 5.56 5.12 14.55
C VAL A 176 6.19 6.44 14.11
N ASN A 177 5.53 7.19 13.23
CA ASN A 177 6.00 8.51 12.78
C ASN A 177 6.14 9.49 13.95
N TYR A 178 5.19 9.47 14.90
CA TYR A 178 5.27 10.27 16.12
C TYR A 178 6.48 9.90 16.97
N LEU A 179 6.74 8.61 17.17
CA LEU A 179 7.90 8.13 17.94
C LEU A 179 9.22 8.51 17.24
N ILE A 180 9.30 8.37 15.92
CA ILE A 180 10.49 8.75 15.15
C ILE A 180 10.76 10.25 15.33
N ARG A 181 9.74 11.08 15.13
CA ARG A 181 9.86 12.53 15.28
C ARG A 181 10.28 12.93 16.71
N ASN A 182 9.73 12.29 17.72
CA ASN A 182 9.99 12.62 19.12
C ASN A 182 11.35 12.12 19.62
N ASN A 183 11.85 10.98 19.11
CA ASN A 183 13.11 10.38 19.57
C ASN A 183 14.34 10.84 18.77
N LEU A 184 14.16 11.18 17.47
CA LEU A 184 15.26 11.61 16.62
C LEU A 184 15.47 13.13 16.63
N GLY A 185 14.61 13.88 17.33
CA GLY A 185 14.68 15.33 17.45
C GLY A 185 14.40 16.04 16.11
N ASP A 186 14.23 17.37 16.19
CA ASP A 186 14.03 18.25 15.01
C ASP A 186 15.30 18.39 14.13
N THR A 187 16.27 17.53 14.28
CA THR A 187 17.52 17.56 13.52
C THR A 187 17.28 17.00 12.12
N GLY A 188 17.40 17.87 11.12
CA GLY A 188 17.32 17.49 9.71
C GLY A 188 18.31 16.38 9.28
N GLU A 189 19.24 15.98 10.15
CA GLU A 189 20.17 14.87 9.98
C GLU A 189 19.48 13.49 10.02
N ALA A 190 18.38 13.35 10.78
CA ALA A 190 17.65 12.08 10.86
C ALA A 190 16.86 11.77 9.57
N ILE A 191 16.51 12.80 8.82
CA ILE A 191 15.79 12.69 7.53
C ILE A 191 16.74 12.28 6.39
N GLN A 192 18.05 12.58 6.53
CA GLN A 192 19.06 12.15 5.56
C GLN A 192 19.54 10.71 5.78
N ALA A 193 19.25 10.11 6.92
CA ALA A 193 19.66 8.75 7.27
C ALA A 193 18.59 7.67 7.03
N ALA A 194 17.36 8.06 6.71
CA ALA A 194 16.22 7.17 6.43
C ALA A 194 15.92 7.09 4.94
#